data_8851a2a704c850c2585c423b1d6dd1a0
#
_entry.id   8851a2a704c850c2585c423b1d6dd1a0
#
_cell.length_a   1.000
_cell.length_b   1.000
_cell.length_c   1.000
_cell.angle_alpha   90.00
_cell.angle_beta   90.00
_cell.angle_gamma   90.00
#
_symmetry.space_group_name_H-M   'P 1'
#
loop_
_entity.id
_entity.type
_entity.pdbx_description
1 polymer ?
#
loop_
_entity_poly.entity_id
_entity_poly.type
_entity_poly.pdbx_seq_one_letter_code
_entity_poly.pdbx_strand_id
1 'polypeptide(L)'
;LMRYSCLLLCLSAGLTACDDDGIDVLDIEIPEGYALSAGTSTIFMNSSKAYDSPADWVSGVYNSRFNDGDGLYDDVRTSSNGMGGGLGPVYAGYSCGSCHRNAGRTKPTLWSEGGSGSYGFSSMLVYISRKNGAFFQDYGRVLHDQAIYGVKPEGKLSVEYTYETFTFPDGEKYELCRPVYSISEWYADSIKPEDMFCTVRIPLRHVGMGQMMALDPTEIEALAAKSNYPEYGISGRCNYINERGILSLGVSGNKAQHADLTVEPVSYTHLRAH
;
A
#
# COMPACT_ATOMS: atom_id res chain seq x y z
N LEU A 1 22.83 -25.90 55.57
CA LEU A 1 22.91 -24.44 55.39
C LEU A 1 23.72 -23.98 54.19
N MET A 2 24.53 -24.87 53.59
CA MET A 2 25.45 -24.54 52.46
C MET A 2 24.86 -24.79 51.05
N ARG A 3 23.66 -25.37 50.94
CA ARG A 3 23.04 -25.68 49.65
C ARG A 3 22.08 -24.62 49.12
N TYR A 4 21.68 -23.67 49.94
CA TYR A 4 20.77 -22.57 49.54
C TYR A 4 21.49 -21.28 49.11
N SER A 5 22.76 -21.13 49.46
CA SER A 5 23.55 -19.95 49.06
C SER A 5 23.97 -19.96 47.58
N CYS A 6 24.17 -21.13 46.97
CA CYS A 6 24.47 -21.21 45.55
C CYS A 6 23.26 -20.95 44.66
N LEU A 7 22.03 -21.22 45.11
CA LEU A 7 20.83 -20.97 44.32
C LEU A 7 20.46 -19.47 44.28
N LEU A 8 20.79 -18.72 45.34
CA LEU A 8 20.56 -17.28 45.32
C LEU A 8 21.59 -16.50 44.48
N LEU A 9 22.82 -17.02 44.35
CA LEU A 9 23.83 -16.39 43.46
C LEU A 9 23.54 -16.60 41.98
N CYS A 10 22.89 -17.70 41.59
CA CYS A 10 22.50 -17.93 40.21
C CYS A 10 21.27 -17.13 39.78
N LEU A 11 20.40 -16.68 40.71
CA LEU A 11 19.25 -15.83 40.38
C LEU A 11 19.62 -14.35 40.24
N SER A 12 20.75 -13.92 40.85
CA SER A 12 21.21 -12.52 40.72
C SER A 12 22.05 -12.26 39.47
N ALA A 13 22.57 -13.30 38.82
CA ALA A 13 23.34 -13.16 37.57
C ALA A 13 22.48 -13.17 36.30
N GLY A 14 21.17 -13.41 36.44
CA GLY A 14 20.25 -13.46 35.30
C GLY A 14 19.49 -12.17 35.02
N LEU A 15 19.74 -11.09 35.77
CA LEU A 15 19.00 -9.82 35.62
C LEU A 15 19.81 -8.67 35.04
N THR A 16 21.02 -8.91 34.57
CA THR A 16 21.87 -7.88 33.96
C THR A 16 22.04 -8.07 32.44
N ALA A 17 21.08 -8.74 31.78
CA ALA A 17 21.11 -8.94 30.34
C ALA A 17 20.15 -8.01 29.61
N CYS A 18 20.23 -6.72 29.91
CA CYS A 18 19.81 -5.62 29.05
C CYS A 18 20.70 -4.44 29.43
N ASP A 19 22.01 -4.56 29.18
CA ASP A 19 22.80 -3.36 29.03
C ASP A 19 22.41 -2.76 27.69
N ASP A 20 21.82 -1.58 27.78
CA ASP A 20 21.60 -0.67 26.70
C ASP A 20 22.99 -0.37 26.12
N ASP A 21 23.29 -0.90 24.93
CA ASP A 21 24.61 -0.83 24.27
C ASP A 21 24.98 0.60 23.86
N GLY A 22 24.67 1.60 24.68
CA GLY A 22 25.15 2.97 24.52
C GLY A 22 24.76 3.61 23.20
N ILE A 23 23.71 3.13 22.56
CA ILE A 23 23.03 3.90 21.54
C ILE A 23 22.43 5.07 22.31
N ASP A 24 23.03 6.26 22.18
CA ASP A 24 22.37 7.51 22.55
C ASP A 24 21.02 7.50 21.83
N VAL A 25 20.02 6.94 22.49
CA VAL A 25 18.63 7.11 22.07
C VAL A 25 18.47 8.61 22.10
N LEU A 26 18.46 9.22 20.93
CA LEU A 26 18.12 10.64 20.81
C LEU A 26 16.89 10.83 21.65
N ASP A 27 17.00 11.63 22.69
CA ASP A 27 15.89 11.93 23.60
C ASP A 27 14.88 12.77 22.79
N ILE A 28 14.14 12.05 21.92
CA ILE A 28 13.16 12.66 21.03
C ILE A 28 11.93 12.88 21.89
N GLU A 29 11.76 14.13 22.31
CA GLU A 29 10.54 14.54 22.96
C GLU A 29 9.35 14.32 22.01
N ILE A 30 8.51 13.34 22.34
CA ILE A 30 7.28 13.08 21.58
C ILE A 30 6.31 14.22 21.87
N PRO A 31 5.89 15.01 20.88
CA PRO A 31 4.97 16.12 21.09
C PRO A 31 3.69 15.68 21.78
N GLU A 32 3.18 16.52 22.68
CA GLU A 32 1.88 16.29 23.31
C GLU A 32 0.80 16.09 22.23
N GLY A 33 -0.04 15.08 22.42
CA GLY A 33 -1.10 14.74 21.45
C GLY A 33 -0.63 13.96 20.21
N TYR A 34 0.64 13.58 20.10
CA TYR A 34 1.13 12.80 18.96
C TYR A 34 0.33 11.51 18.74
N ALA A 35 -0.08 10.84 19.83
CA ALA A 35 -0.93 9.65 19.76
C ALA A 35 -2.33 9.94 19.19
N LEU A 36 -2.77 11.20 19.19
CA LEU A 36 -4.06 11.66 18.68
C LEU A 36 -3.93 12.34 17.33
N SER A 37 -3.06 11.86 16.45
CA SER A 37 -2.78 12.49 15.15
C SER A 37 -4.00 12.55 14.21
N ALA A 38 -5.05 11.76 14.46
CA ALA A 38 -6.35 11.88 13.80
C ALA A 38 -7.40 12.64 14.68
N GLY A 39 -6.96 13.36 15.73
CA GLY A 39 -7.84 14.07 16.65
C GLY A 39 -8.87 13.14 17.28
N THR A 40 -10.13 13.58 17.33
CA THR A 40 -11.27 12.81 17.87
C THR A 40 -11.61 11.56 17.04
N SER A 41 -11.03 11.40 15.86
CA SER A 41 -11.18 10.21 15.03
C SER A 41 -10.12 9.15 15.30
N THR A 42 -9.20 9.39 16.23
CA THR A 42 -8.17 8.42 16.61
C THR A 42 -8.81 7.24 17.33
N ILE A 43 -8.53 6.03 16.85
CA ILE A 43 -8.96 4.78 17.49
C ILE A 43 -7.73 4.03 17.96
N PHE A 44 -7.76 3.58 19.23
CA PHE A 44 -6.73 2.71 19.78
C PHE A 44 -7.17 1.26 19.65
N MET A 45 -6.69 0.60 18.62
CA MET A 45 -7.04 -0.79 18.34
C MET A 45 -5.79 -1.56 17.89
N ASN A 46 -5.51 -2.67 18.58
CA ASN A 46 -4.41 -3.58 18.23
C ASN A 46 -4.97 -4.82 17.53
N SER A 47 -5.47 -4.65 16.31
CA SER A 47 -5.96 -5.76 15.50
C SER A 47 -5.75 -5.48 14.01
N SER A 48 -5.93 -6.49 13.18
CA SER A 48 -5.89 -6.34 11.71
C SER A 48 -7.00 -5.44 11.15
N LYS A 49 -8.03 -5.16 11.97
CA LYS A 49 -9.17 -4.29 11.63
C LYS A 49 -8.96 -2.81 12.01
N ALA A 50 -7.80 -2.44 12.54
CA ALA A 50 -7.54 -1.08 13.02
C ALA A 50 -7.77 0.00 11.96
N TYR A 51 -7.46 -0.28 10.69
CA TYR A 51 -7.66 0.67 9.58
C TYR A 51 -9.01 0.54 8.88
N ASP A 52 -9.80 -0.46 9.26
CA ASP A 52 -11.08 -0.84 8.68
C ASP A 52 -12.24 -0.55 9.65
N SER A 53 -11.93 0.04 10.79
CA SER A 53 -12.92 0.37 11.82
C SER A 53 -13.34 1.83 11.74
N PRO A 54 -14.63 2.14 11.92
CA PRO A 54 -15.11 3.51 11.96
C PRO A 54 -14.57 4.24 13.19
N ALA A 55 -14.48 5.57 13.11
CA ALA A 55 -14.18 6.39 14.27
C ALA A 55 -15.33 6.31 15.30
N ASP A 56 -15.01 6.49 16.59
CA ASP A 56 -15.98 6.33 17.70
C ASP A 56 -17.22 7.25 17.59
N TRP A 57 -17.08 8.40 16.93
CA TRP A 57 -18.19 9.32 16.72
C TRP A 57 -19.16 8.88 15.60
N VAL A 58 -18.79 7.88 14.80
CA VAL A 58 -19.61 7.36 13.70
C VAL A 58 -20.78 6.57 14.29
N SER A 59 -21.96 7.13 14.27
CA SER A 59 -23.17 6.55 14.85
C SER A 59 -24.42 6.87 14.01
N GLY A 60 -25.52 6.19 14.27
CA GLY A 60 -26.79 6.43 13.59
C GLY A 60 -26.68 6.30 12.08
N VAL A 61 -27.13 7.33 11.35
CA VAL A 61 -27.11 7.35 9.88
C VAL A 61 -25.69 7.27 9.30
N TYR A 62 -24.71 7.79 10.00
CA TYR A 62 -23.33 7.72 9.55
C TYR A 62 -22.76 6.29 9.64
N ASN A 63 -23.19 5.53 10.65
CA ASN A 63 -22.81 4.12 10.76
C ASN A 63 -23.42 3.28 9.60
N SER A 64 -24.65 3.55 9.22
CA SER A 64 -25.26 2.91 8.04
C SER A 64 -24.46 3.23 6.77
N ARG A 65 -24.14 4.50 6.54
CA ARG A 65 -23.35 4.93 5.38
C ARG A 65 -21.94 4.34 5.38
N PHE A 66 -21.32 4.21 6.55
CA PHE A 66 -20.02 3.55 6.69
C PHE A 66 -20.13 2.08 6.25
N ASN A 67 -21.10 1.34 6.78
CA ASN A 67 -21.29 -0.07 6.45
C ASN A 67 -21.64 -0.27 4.96
N ASP A 68 -22.42 0.61 4.38
CA ASP A 68 -22.76 0.57 2.95
C ASP A 68 -21.50 0.82 2.10
N GLY A 69 -20.66 1.78 2.51
CA GLY A 69 -19.40 2.08 1.84
C GLY A 69 -18.37 0.96 1.97
N ASP A 70 -18.24 0.38 3.15
CA ASP A 70 -17.38 -0.76 3.44
C ASP A 70 -17.79 -1.98 2.61
N GLY A 71 -19.11 -2.26 2.58
CA GLY A 71 -19.65 -3.31 1.72
C GLY A 71 -19.36 -3.11 0.24
N LEU A 72 -19.47 -1.88 -0.27
CA LEU A 72 -19.13 -1.54 -1.65
C LEU A 72 -17.61 -1.65 -1.94
N TYR A 73 -16.80 -1.34 -0.94
CA TYR A 73 -15.34 -1.42 -1.05
C TYR A 73 -14.84 -2.87 -1.17
N ASP A 74 -15.45 -3.77 -0.42
CA ASP A 74 -15.11 -5.19 -0.39
C ASP A 74 -15.92 -6.05 -1.39
N ASP A 75 -16.95 -5.46 -2.02
CA ASP A 75 -17.83 -6.18 -2.95
C ASP A 75 -17.04 -6.89 -4.06
N VAL A 76 -17.10 -8.22 -4.06
CA VAL A 76 -16.42 -9.06 -5.03
C VAL A 76 -17.15 -9.01 -6.36
N ARG A 77 -16.51 -8.42 -7.34
CA ARG A 77 -17.04 -8.35 -8.71
C ARG A 77 -16.80 -9.65 -9.44
N THR A 78 -17.79 -10.03 -10.22
CA THR A 78 -17.71 -11.20 -11.11
C THR A 78 -17.92 -10.78 -12.55
N SER A 79 -17.88 -11.72 -13.49
CA SER A 79 -18.17 -11.43 -14.91
C SER A 79 -19.60 -10.95 -15.18
N SER A 80 -20.53 -11.15 -14.24
CA SER A 80 -21.96 -10.87 -14.39
C SER A 80 -22.52 -9.85 -13.41
N ASN A 81 -21.80 -9.50 -12.35
CA ASN A 81 -22.27 -8.57 -11.33
C ASN A 81 -21.21 -7.55 -10.93
N GLY A 82 -21.66 -6.49 -10.26
CA GLY A 82 -20.83 -5.43 -9.70
C GLY A 82 -21.11 -4.05 -10.31
N MET A 83 -20.60 -3.01 -9.66
CA MET A 83 -20.68 -1.64 -10.16
C MET A 83 -20.03 -1.54 -11.54
N GLY A 84 -20.73 -0.90 -12.49
CA GLY A 84 -20.18 -0.71 -13.83
C GLY A 84 -20.22 -1.94 -14.74
N GLY A 85 -20.99 -2.99 -14.36
CA GLY A 85 -21.20 -4.16 -15.20
C GLY A 85 -20.26 -5.34 -14.98
N GLY A 86 -19.59 -5.37 -13.82
CA GLY A 86 -18.74 -6.50 -13.42
C GLY A 86 -17.29 -6.46 -13.92
N LEU A 87 -16.61 -7.59 -13.81
CA LEU A 87 -15.24 -7.75 -14.30
C LEU A 87 -15.21 -7.80 -15.83
N GLY A 88 -14.17 -7.20 -16.40
CA GLY A 88 -13.79 -7.43 -17.79
C GLY A 88 -13.23 -8.84 -18.02
N PRO A 89 -12.91 -9.19 -19.29
CA PRO A 89 -12.36 -10.50 -19.63
C PRO A 89 -11.02 -10.77 -18.94
N VAL A 90 -10.21 -9.75 -18.76
CA VAL A 90 -8.97 -9.74 -17.97
C VAL A 90 -9.00 -8.62 -16.96
N TYR A 91 -8.34 -8.79 -15.82
CA TYR A 91 -8.35 -7.82 -14.73
C TYR A 91 -7.13 -8.00 -13.82
N ALA A 92 -6.81 -6.98 -13.01
CA ALA A 92 -5.74 -7.05 -12.02
C ALA A 92 -6.27 -7.32 -10.61
N GLY A 93 -7.48 -6.85 -10.27
CA GLY A 93 -8.15 -7.09 -8.99
C GLY A 93 -9.64 -7.23 -9.14
N TYR A 94 -10.33 -7.78 -8.15
CA TYR A 94 -11.77 -8.06 -8.18
C TYR A 94 -12.59 -7.21 -7.20
N SER A 95 -11.92 -6.46 -6.33
CA SER A 95 -12.54 -5.46 -5.44
C SER A 95 -11.47 -4.44 -5.03
N CYS A 96 -11.86 -3.34 -4.37
CA CYS A 96 -10.90 -2.42 -3.77
C CYS A 96 -10.11 -3.13 -2.67
N GLY A 97 -10.81 -3.84 -1.77
CA GLY A 97 -10.23 -4.61 -0.67
C GLY A 97 -9.33 -5.76 -1.12
N SER A 98 -9.43 -6.23 -2.37
CA SER A 98 -8.53 -7.27 -2.88
C SER A 98 -7.07 -6.80 -2.97
N CYS A 99 -6.85 -5.51 -3.26
CA CYS A 99 -5.53 -4.89 -3.29
C CYS A 99 -5.22 -4.07 -2.03
N HIS A 100 -6.24 -3.47 -1.40
CA HIS A 100 -6.12 -2.62 -0.21
C HIS A 100 -6.71 -3.29 1.02
N ARG A 101 -6.13 -4.41 1.41
CA ARG A 101 -6.66 -5.25 2.50
C ARG A 101 -6.83 -4.50 3.81
N ASN A 102 -8.03 -4.57 4.38
CA ASN A 102 -8.42 -3.88 5.61
C ASN A 102 -8.10 -2.37 5.53
N ALA A 103 -8.42 -1.72 4.42
CA ALA A 103 -8.07 -0.33 4.08
C ALA A 103 -6.56 0.02 4.23
N GLY A 104 -5.71 -1.00 4.42
CA GLY A 104 -4.28 -0.90 4.63
C GLY A 104 -3.47 -1.22 3.37
N ARG A 105 -2.24 -1.69 3.61
CA ARG A 105 -1.34 -2.14 2.55
C ARG A 105 -1.45 -3.65 2.34
N THR A 106 -1.36 -4.05 1.09
CA THR A 106 -1.11 -5.46 0.77
C THR A 106 0.30 -5.88 1.19
N LYS A 107 0.50 -7.17 1.38
CA LYS A 107 1.84 -7.74 1.54
C LYS A 107 2.50 -7.89 0.16
N PRO A 108 3.81 -7.64 0.04
CA PRO A 108 4.55 -7.76 -1.22
C PRO A 108 4.88 -9.22 -1.56
N THR A 109 3.92 -10.11 -1.40
CA THR A 109 4.07 -11.56 -1.61
C THR A 109 3.06 -12.06 -2.65
N LEU A 110 3.42 -13.10 -3.37
CA LEU A 110 2.46 -13.84 -4.18
C LEU A 110 1.70 -14.84 -3.30
N TRP A 111 0.42 -15.03 -3.57
CA TRP A 111 -0.41 -15.98 -2.81
C TRP A 111 0.06 -17.43 -2.93
N SER A 112 0.81 -17.75 -3.98
CA SER A 112 1.41 -19.06 -4.21
C SER A 112 2.54 -19.42 -3.25
N GLU A 113 3.10 -18.47 -2.53
CA GLU A 113 4.22 -18.73 -1.60
C GLU A 113 3.80 -19.52 -0.36
N GLY A 114 2.50 -19.67 -0.11
CA GLY A 114 1.96 -20.46 1.00
C GLY A 114 1.35 -21.81 0.65
N GLY A 115 1.30 -22.22 -0.62
CA GLY A 115 0.64 -23.47 -1.04
C GLY A 115 0.86 -23.83 -2.49
N SER A 116 1.37 -24.99 -2.72
CA SER A 116 1.44 -25.79 -3.95
C SER A 116 1.16 -25.08 -5.28
N GLY A 117 2.18 -24.52 -5.88
CA GLY A 117 2.38 -24.59 -7.33
C GLY A 117 1.46 -23.85 -8.29
N SER A 118 0.56 -23.01 -7.81
CA SER A 118 -0.24 -22.16 -8.69
C SER A 118 0.29 -20.74 -8.68
N TYR A 119 0.43 -20.18 -9.85
CA TYR A 119 0.69 -18.76 -10.04
C TYR A 119 -0.35 -17.95 -9.25
N GLY A 120 0.10 -17.35 -8.15
CA GLY A 120 -0.81 -16.76 -7.21
C GLY A 120 -1.29 -15.40 -7.68
N PHE A 121 -2.49 -15.06 -7.25
CA PHE A 121 -2.97 -13.70 -7.28
C PHE A 121 -2.00 -12.80 -6.51
N SER A 122 -1.47 -11.79 -7.19
CA SER A 122 -0.71 -10.75 -6.54
C SER A 122 -1.66 -9.59 -6.22
N SER A 123 -1.80 -9.25 -4.94
CA SER A 123 -2.50 -8.00 -4.58
C SER A 123 -1.69 -6.74 -4.95
N MET A 124 -0.51 -6.91 -5.53
CA MET A 124 0.34 -5.84 -6.02
C MET A 124 -0.06 -5.45 -7.45
N LEU A 125 0.14 -4.19 -7.79
CA LEU A 125 -0.03 -3.72 -9.17
C LEU A 125 1.27 -3.88 -9.93
N VAL A 126 1.19 -4.50 -11.09
CA VAL A 126 2.31 -4.65 -12.01
C VAL A 126 2.19 -3.61 -13.12
N TYR A 127 3.00 -2.54 -13.03
CA TYR A 127 3.04 -1.53 -14.08
C TYR A 127 3.90 -2.01 -15.22
N ILE A 128 3.38 -1.88 -16.43
CA ILE A 128 4.08 -2.18 -17.67
C ILE A 128 4.23 -0.94 -18.54
N SER A 129 5.35 -0.81 -19.17
CA SER A 129 5.63 0.24 -20.15
C SER A 129 6.64 -0.23 -21.19
N ARG A 130 6.74 0.49 -22.29
CA ARG A 130 7.87 0.35 -23.21
C ARG A 130 9.18 0.74 -22.51
N LYS A 131 10.31 0.30 -22.99
CA LYS A 131 11.64 0.65 -22.43
C LYS A 131 11.91 2.16 -22.37
N ASN A 132 11.28 2.93 -23.24
CA ASN A 132 11.35 4.40 -23.23
C ASN A 132 10.34 5.07 -22.28
N GLY A 133 9.59 4.30 -21.49
CA GLY A 133 8.58 4.78 -20.55
C GLY A 133 7.19 5.07 -21.15
N ALA A 134 7.03 4.95 -22.47
CA ALA A 134 5.73 5.13 -23.11
C ALA A 134 4.78 3.98 -22.79
N PHE A 135 3.47 4.26 -22.77
CA PHE A 135 2.47 3.22 -22.56
C PHE A 135 2.27 2.35 -23.78
N PHE A 136 1.73 1.18 -23.49
CA PHE A 136 1.11 0.36 -24.51
C PHE A 136 -0.35 0.80 -24.68
N GLN A 137 -0.68 1.32 -25.84
CA GLN A 137 -2.00 1.88 -26.11
C GLN A 137 -3.11 0.84 -25.92
N ASP A 138 -2.86 -0.41 -26.28
CA ASP A 138 -3.83 -1.50 -26.24
C ASP A 138 -3.94 -2.20 -24.89
N TYR A 139 -2.89 -2.10 -24.03
CA TYR A 139 -2.82 -2.78 -22.73
C TYR A 139 -2.89 -1.82 -21.55
N GLY A 140 -2.74 -0.53 -21.79
CA GLY A 140 -2.69 0.47 -20.72
C GLY A 140 -1.39 0.43 -19.94
N ARG A 141 -1.50 0.64 -18.62
CA ARG A 141 -0.34 0.76 -17.70
C ARG A 141 -0.16 -0.42 -16.77
N VAL A 142 -1.20 -1.22 -16.58
CA VAL A 142 -1.24 -2.28 -15.57
C VAL A 142 -1.42 -3.60 -16.25
N LEU A 143 -0.59 -4.56 -15.89
CA LEU A 143 -0.75 -5.94 -16.34
C LEU A 143 -2.01 -6.53 -15.70
N HIS A 144 -2.87 -7.13 -16.51
CA HIS A 144 -4.00 -7.90 -16.05
C HIS A 144 -3.59 -9.38 -15.97
N ASP A 145 -3.19 -9.78 -14.77
CA ASP A 145 -2.68 -11.12 -14.47
C ASP A 145 -3.77 -12.11 -14.08
N GLN A 146 -5.03 -11.66 -14.08
CA GLN A 146 -6.23 -12.45 -13.84
C GLN A 146 -7.16 -12.41 -15.05
N ALA A 147 -8.01 -13.42 -15.17
CA ALA A 147 -9.02 -13.50 -16.23
C ALA A 147 -10.28 -14.23 -15.75
N ILE A 148 -11.42 -13.96 -16.38
CA ILE A 148 -12.64 -14.75 -16.19
C ILE A 148 -12.46 -16.17 -16.75
N TYR A 149 -13.36 -17.08 -16.35
CA TYR A 149 -13.34 -18.46 -16.84
C TYR A 149 -13.32 -18.53 -18.38
N GLY A 150 -12.42 -19.34 -18.92
CA GLY A 150 -12.27 -19.54 -20.36
C GLY A 150 -11.42 -18.51 -21.10
N VAL A 151 -10.93 -17.48 -20.42
CA VAL A 151 -10.05 -16.44 -20.97
C VAL A 151 -8.66 -16.56 -20.37
N LYS A 152 -7.62 -16.34 -21.16
CA LYS A 152 -6.25 -16.25 -20.67
C LYS A 152 -5.96 -14.82 -20.20
N PRO A 153 -5.25 -14.61 -19.08
CA PRO A 153 -4.77 -13.28 -18.68
C PRO A 153 -3.74 -12.75 -19.69
N GLU A 154 -3.32 -11.52 -19.53
CA GLU A 154 -2.25 -10.94 -20.37
C GLU A 154 -0.89 -11.61 -20.07
N GLY A 155 -0.64 -11.93 -18.82
CA GLY A 155 0.58 -12.61 -18.38
C GLY A 155 0.48 -13.06 -16.93
N LYS A 156 1.55 -13.71 -16.45
CA LYS A 156 1.68 -14.15 -15.06
C LYS A 156 2.92 -13.56 -14.43
N LEU A 157 2.77 -13.05 -13.22
CA LEU A 157 3.89 -12.57 -12.41
C LEU A 157 4.54 -13.75 -11.69
N SER A 158 5.87 -13.79 -11.69
CA SER A 158 6.66 -14.65 -10.84
C SER A 158 7.65 -13.83 -10.01
N VAL A 159 8.10 -14.38 -8.90
CA VAL A 159 9.09 -13.77 -8.04
C VAL A 159 10.17 -14.80 -7.67
N GLU A 160 11.40 -14.34 -7.73
CA GLU A 160 12.56 -15.04 -7.19
C GLU A 160 13.17 -14.15 -6.11
N TYR A 161 13.70 -14.76 -5.06
CA TYR A 161 14.32 -14.02 -3.96
C TYR A 161 15.82 -14.20 -4.01
N THR A 162 16.53 -13.08 -3.99
CA THR A 162 17.98 -13.05 -3.79
C THR A 162 18.30 -12.48 -2.41
N TYR A 163 19.32 -13.01 -1.77
CA TYR A 163 19.70 -12.63 -0.41
C TYR A 163 21.10 -12.05 -0.45
N GLU A 164 21.28 -10.89 0.20
CA GLU A 164 22.57 -10.21 0.31
C GLU A 164 22.87 -9.95 1.77
N THR A 165 24.08 -10.36 2.22
CA THR A 165 24.53 -10.13 3.59
C THR A 165 25.30 -8.82 3.68
N PHE A 166 24.94 -8.00 4.64
CA PHE A 166 25.58 -6.74 4.98
C PHE A 166 26.11 -6.80 6.42
N THR A 167 26.91 -5.82 6.79
CA THR A 167 27.48 -5.72 8.14
C THR A 167 27.27 -4.30 8.64
N PHE A 168 26.72 -4.16 9.86
CA PHE A 168 26.65 -2.90 10.57
C PHE A 168 28.03 -2.41 11.00
N PRO A 169 28.21 -1.12 11.33
CA PRO A 169 29.50 -0.58 11.78
C PRO A 169 30.08 -1.26 13.03
N ASP A 170 29.25 -1.83 13.88
CA ASP A 170 29.60 -2.60 15.07
C ASP A 170 30.06 -4.04 14.76
N GLY A 171 29.89 -4.49 13.51
CA GLY A 171 30.28 -5.83 13.05
C GLY A 171 29.13 -6.84 13.05
N GLU A 172 27.94 -6.50 13.51
CA GLU A 172 26.76 -7.36 13.39
C GLU A 172 26.38 -7.56 11.93
N LYS A 173 26.02 -8.79 11.57
CA LYS A 173 25.62 -9.13 10.21
C LYS A 173 24.09 -9.20 10.10
N TYR A 174 23.57 -8.66 9.01
CA TYR A 174 22.18 -8.80 8.65
C TYR A 174 22.03 -9.19 7.19
N GLU A 175 20.90 -9.82 6.86
CA GLU A 175 20.59 -10.26 5.52
C GLU A 175 19.38 -9.49 4.97
N LEU A 176 19.51 -8.98 3.77
CA LEU A 176 18.41 -8.36 3.04
C LEU A 176 17.89 -9.31 1.97
N CYS A 177 16.57 -9.47 1.95
CA CYS A 177 15.85 -10.22 0.93
C CYS A 177 15.39 -9.26 -0.17
N ARG A 178 15.87 -9.49 -1.39
CA ARG A 178 15.48 -8.72 -2.57
C ARG A 178 14.58 -9.55 -3.48
N PRO A 179 13.30 -9.17 -3.65
CA PRO A 179 12.46 -9.81 -4.65
C PRO A 179 12.86 -9.36 -6.07
N VAL A 180 12.96 -10.31 -6.96
CA VAL A 180 13.18 -10.11 -8.39
C VAL A 180 11.93 -10.56 -9.12
N TYR A 181 11.16 -9.61 -9.62
CA TYR A 181 9.91 -9.88 -10.31
C TYR A 181 10.14 -10.04 -11.81
N SER A 182 9.47 -11.03 -12.39
CA SER A 182 9.45 -11.27 -13.82
C SER A 182 8.06 -11.69 -14.29
N ILE A 183 7.80 -11.58 -15.60
CA ILE A 183 6.58 -12.11 -16.20
C ILE A 183 6.94 -13.50 -16.72
N SER A 184 6.44 -14.54 -16.04
CA SER A 184 6.79 -15.94 -16.32
C SER A 184 6.06 -16.51 -17.53
N GLU A 185 4.82 -16.07 -17.74
CA GLU A 185 3.98 -16.47 -18.88
C GLU A 185 3.42 -15.21 -19.52
N TRP A 186 3.46 -15.16 -20.83
CA TRP A 186 2.94 -14.03 -21.60
C TRP A 186 1.99 -14.53 -22.67
N TYR A 187 0.77 -14.01 -22.68
CA TYR A 187 -0.28 -14.43 -23.56
C TYR A 187 -0.76 -13.31 -24.52
N ALA A 188 -0.26 -12.09 -24.33
CA ALA A 188 -0.59 -10.97 -25.20
C ALA A 188 0.28 -11.02 -26.47
N ASP A 189 -0.36 -11.05 -27.62
CA ASP A 189 0.30 -11.39 -28.90
C ASP A 189 1.18 -10.28 -29.49
N SER A 190 0.95 -9.02 -29.11
CA SER A 190 1.55 -7.87 -29.82
C SER A 190 2.80 -7.30 -29.16
N ILE A 191 3.19 -7.79 -27.97
CA ILE A 191 4.33 -7.28 -27.21
C ILE A 191 5.11 -8.48 -26.67
N LYS A 192 6.44 -8.36 -26.68
CA LYS A 192 7.31 -9.34 -26.04
C LYS A 192 7.77 -8.87 -24.69
N PRO A 193 7.88 -9.75 -23.68
CA PRO A 193 8.35 -9.38 -22.33
C PRO A 193 9.72 -8.69 -22.33
N GLU A 194 10.61 -9.06 -23.24
CA GLU A 194 11.93 -8.44 -23.40
C GLU A 194 11.88 -6.99 -23.86
N ASP A 195 10.78 -6.54 -24.46
CA ASP A 195 10.56 -5.17 -24.92
C ASP A 195 9.87 -4.29 -23.88
N MET A 196 9.53 -4.88 -22.72
CA MET A 196 8.85 -4.20 -21.65
C MET A 196 9.79 -3.80 -20.50
N PHE A 197 9.38 -2.75 -19.84
CA PHE A 197 9.80 -2.46 -18.48
C PHE A 197 8.66 -2.80 -17.53
N CYS A 198 8.96 -3.59 -16.51
CA CYS A 198 7.99 -4.05 -15.51
C CYS A 198 8.37 -3.49 -14.14
N THR A 199 7.41 -2.90 -13.43
CA THR A 199 7.60 -2.40 -12.07
C THR A 199 6.44 -2.81 -11.21
N VAL A 200 6.73 -3.48 -10.11
CA VAL A 200 5.73 -3.88 -9.12
C VAL A 200 5.49 -2.75 -8.13
N ARG A 201 4.23 -2.48 -7.83
CA ARG A 201 3.78 -1.44 -6.90
C ARG A 201 2.91 -2.03 -5.80
N ILE A 202 3.22 -1.67 -4.56
CA ILE A 202 2.38 -2.01 -3.41
C ILE A 202 1.31 -0.94 -3.29
N PRO A 203 0.01 -1.29 -3.28
CA PRO A 203 -1.08 -0.36 -3.06
C PRO A 203 -0.93 0.43 -1.76
N LEU A 204 -1.28 1.71 -1.79
CA LEU A 204 -1.23 2.59 -0.63
C LEU A 204 -2.39 2.30 0.34
N ARG A 205 -2.28 2.85 1.54
CA ARG A 205 -3.38 2.81 2.52
C ARG A 205 -4.49 3.76 2.08
N HIS A 206 -5.73 3.37 2.35
CA HIS A 206 -6.92 4.21 2.12
C HIS A 206 -7.52 4.78 3.40
N VAL A 207 -7.00 4.37 4.56
CA VAL A 207 -7.44 4.92 5.85
C VAL A 207 -7.25 6.44 5.88
N GLY A 208 -8.27 7.15 6.35
CA GLY A 208 -8.23 8.62 6.49
C GLY A 208 -8.45 9.41 5.20
N MET A 209 -8.64 8.76 4.04
CA MET A 209 -8.82 9.47 2.76
C MET A 209 -10.04 10.39 2.76
N GLY A 210 -11.13 10.00 3.42
CA GLY A 210 -12.32 10.87 3.56
C GLY A 210 -12.02 12.15 4.34
N GLN A 211 -11.15 12.10 5.35
CA GLN A 211 -10.72 13.28 6.11
C GLN A 211 -9.80 14.17 5.26
N MET A 212 -8.93 13.57 4.46
CA MET A 212 -8.10 14.33 3.51
C MET A 212 -8.94 15.15 2.53
N MET A 213 -10.09 14.61 2.10
CA MET A 213 -11.03 15.32 1.21
C MET A 213 -11.76 16.48 1.88
N ALA A 214 -11.79 16.51 3.21
CA ALA A 214 -12.43 17.58 3.98
C ALA A 214 -11.46 18.76 4.28
N LEU A 215 -10.18 18.66 3.93
CA LEU A 215 -9.21 19.73 4.13
C LEU A 215 -9.51 20.91 3.19
N ASP A 216 -9.44 22.12 3.75
CA ASP A 216 -9.55 23.33 2.95
C ASP A 216 -8.29 23.49 2.08
N PRO A 217 -8.42 23.70 0.76
CA PRO A 217 -7.30 23.91 -0.12
C PRO A 217 -6.35 25.01 0.33
N THR A 218 -6.89 26.09 0.93
CA THR A 218 -6.09 27.22 1.43
C THR A 218 -5.19 26.84 2.60
N GLU A 219 -5.59 25.89 3.43
CA GLU A 219 -4.76 25.35 4.51
C GLU A 219 -3.59 24.53 3.97
N ILE A 220 -3.84 23.74 2.92
CA ILE A 220 -2.79 22.95 2.24
C ILE A 220 -1.77 23.89 1.59
N GLU A 221 -2.22 24.95 0.91
CA GLU A 221 -1.36 25.97 0.31
C GLU A 221 -0.54 26.71 1.37
N ALA A 222 -1.16 27.10 2.49
CA ALA A 222 -0.49 27.75 3.59
C ALA A 222 0.57 26.84 4.26
N LEU A 223 0.28 25.55 4.38
CA LEU A 223 1.23 24.57 4.90
C LEU A 223 2.41 24.39 3.95
N ALA A 224 2.16 24.28 2.65
CA ALA A 224 3.21 24.18 1.65
C ALA A 224 4.13 25.41 1.67
N ALA A 225 3.57 26.60 1.82
CA ALA A 225 4.35 27.86 1.91
C ALA A 225 5.23 27.92 3.17
N LYS A 226 4.77 27.33 4.29
CA LYS A 226 5.54 27.25 5.55
C LYS A 226 6.61 26.17 5.53
N SER A 227 6.43 25.10 4.77
CA SER A 227 7.31 23.93 4.74
C SER A 227 8.51 24.19 3.82
N ASN A 228 9.34 25.15 4.19
CA ASN A 228 10.56 25.49 3.45
C ASN A 228 11.76 25.47 4.39
N TYR A 229 12.59 24.46 4.24
CA TYR A 229 13.78 24.20 5.07
C TYR A 229 14.99 24.03 4.15
N PRO A 230 15.57 25.14 3.65
CA PRO A 230 16.64 25.09 2.66
C PRO A 230 17.90 24.39 3.18
N GLU A 231 18.17 24.43 4.47
CA GLU A 231 19.29 23.75 5.14
C GLU A 231 19.22 22.22 5.00
N TYR A 232 18.00 21.68 4.81
CA TYR A 232 17.77 20.24 4.58
C TYR A 232 17.39 19.93 3.13
N GLY A 233 17.36 20.93 2.25
CA GLY A 233 16.92 20.77 0.88
C GLY A 233 15.43 20.40 0.76
N ILE A 234 14.62 20.72 1.77
CA ILE A 234 13.20 20.42 1.82
C ILE A 234 12.39 21.66 1.46
N SER A 235 11.45 21.53 0.54
CA SER A 235 10.48 22.58 0.21
C SER A 235 9.11 21.99 -0.02
N GLY A 236 8.07 22.64 0.55
CA GLY A 236 6.67 22.31 0.28
C GLY A 236 6.23 22.87 -1.07
N ARG A 237 5.54 22.06 -1.86
CA ARG A 237 4.93 22.47 -3.13
C ARG A 237 3.59 21.81 -3.30
N CYS A 238 2.58 22.61 -3.64
CA CYS A 238 1.30 22.10 -4.08
C CYS A 238 1.41 21.53 -5.51
N ASN A 239 0.70 20.44 -5.77
CA ASN A 239 0.54 19.92 -7.11
C ASN A 239 -0.81 20.40 -7.66
N TYR A 240 -0.78 21.23 -8.72
CA TYR A 240 -1.98 21.62 -9.43
C TYR A 240 -2.14 20.77 -10.67
N ILE A 241 -3.29 20.20 -10.83
CA ILE A 241 -3.63 19.28 -11.90
C ILE A 241 -4.76 19.82 -12.74
N ASN A 242 -4.74 19.50 -14.01
CA ASN A 242 -5.82 19.83 -14.92
C ASN A 242 -6.64 18.57 -15.21
N GLU A 243 -7.79 18.46 -14.56
CA GLU A 243 -8.73 17.37 -14.80
C GLU A 243 -9.95 17.91 -15.54
N ARG A 244 -10.19 17.38 -16.74
CA ARG A 244 -11.32 17.78 -17.59
C ARG A 244 -11.40 19.30 -17.89
N GLY A 245 -10.25 19.96 -17.96
CA GLY A 245 -10.16 21.39 -18.22
C GLY A 245 -10.30 22.27 -16.97
N ILE A 246 -10.43 21.69 -15.80
CA ILE A 246 -10.49 22.42 -14.52
C ILE A 246 -9.14 22.26 -13.81
N LEU A 247 -8.51 23.41 -13.53
CA LEU A 247 -7.29 23.45 -12.71
C LEU A 247 -7.67 23.31 -11.24
N SER A 248 -7.22 22.27 -10.58
CA SER A 248 -7.54 21.97 -9.20
C SER A 248 -6.29 21.61 -8.41
N LEU A 249 -6.33 21.82 -7.09
CA LEU A 249 -5.30 21.35 -6.19
C LEU A 249 -5.39 19.82 -6.08
N GLY A 250 -4.29 19.13 -6.27
CA GLY A 250 -4.19 17.70 -6.05
C GLY A 250 -4.12 17.36 -4.55
N VAL A 251 -4.96 16.44 -4.09
CA VAL A 251 -5.03 16.03 -2.68
C VAL A 251 -4.96 14.52 -2.49
N SER A 252 -5.18 13.73 -3.54
CA SER A 252 -5.18 12.28 -3.47
C SER A 252 -4.26 11.63 -4.50
N GLY A 253 -4.05 10.32 -4.37
CA GLY A 253 -3.14 9.56 -5.20
C GLY A 253 -1.66 9.73 -4.85
N ASN A 254 -0.80 9.01 -5.59
CA ASN A 254 0.64 9.11 -5.39
C ASN A 254 1.15 10.48 -5.90
N LYS A 255 1.73 11.28 -5.02
CA LYS A 255 2.16 12.68 -5.29
C LYS A 255 1.00 13.64 -5.56
N ALA A 256 -0.15 13.46 -4.91
CA ALA A 256 -1.31 14.33 -5.05
C ALA A 256 -1.69 14.59 -6.52
N GLN A 257 -1.84 13.55 -7.29
CA GLN A 257 -2.09 13.62 -8.73
C GLN A 257 -3.59 13.63 -9.11
N HIS A 258 -4.47 13.60 -8.11
CA HIS A 258 -5.93 13.67 -8.27
C HIS A 258 -6.51 14.76 -7.38
N ALA A 259 -7.52 15.47 -7.87
CA ALA A 259 -8.17 16.54 -7.14
C ALA A 259 -9.07 16.02 -6.01
N ASP A 260 -9.67 14.86 -6.22
CA ASP A 260 -10.53 14.19 -5.25
C ASP A 260 -10.56 12.67 -5.46
N LEU A 261 -11.27 11.97 -4.56
CA LEU A 261 -11.41 10.51 -4.63
C LEU A 261 -12.36 10.05 -5.74
N THR A 262 -13.23 10.94 -6.24
CA THR A 262 -14.23 10.59 -7.27
C THR A 262 -13.58 10.42 -8.64
N VAL A 263 -12.39 10.96 -8.81
CA VAL A 263 -11.60 10.89 -10.04
C VAL A 263 -10.59 9.74 -10.02
N GLU A 264 -10.52 8.98 -8.92
CA GLU A 264 -9.73 7.75 -8.92
C GLU A 264 -10.46 6.64 -9.73
N PRO A 265 -10.35 6.63 -11.08
CA PRO A 265 -10.95 5.58 -11.90
C PRO A 265 -10.10 4.32 -11.88
N VAL A 266 -9.34 4.13 -10.81
CA VAL A 266 -8.47 2.97 -10.59
C VAL A 266 -9.27 1.68 -10.72
N SER A 267 -10.54 1.72 -10.33
CA SER A 267 -11.44 0.58 -10.48
C SER A 267 -11.69 0.19 -11.94
N TYR A 268 -11.76 1.16 -12.88
CA TYR A 268 -12.04 0.84 -14.27
C TYR A 268 -10.85 0.24 -15.00
N THR A 269 -9.65 0.77 -14.78
CA THR A 269 -8.43 0.25 -15.40
C THR A 269 -7.94 -1.05 -14.79
N HIS A 270 -8.29 -1.32 -13.52
CA HIS A 270 -7.85 -2.52 -12.83
C HIS A 270 -8.88 -3.65 -12.81
N LEU A 271 -10.17 -3.30 -12.85
CA LEU A 271 -11.27 -4.26 -12.83
C LEU A 271 -11.83 -4.57 -14.23
N ARG A 272 -11.50 -3.75 -15.22
CA ARG A 272 -12.02 -3.89 -16.57
C ARG A 272 -10.96 -3.50 -17.60
N ALA A 273 -10.52 -4.48 -18.37
CA ALA A 273 -9.80 -4.20 -19.62
C ALA A 273 -10.82 -3.77 -20.69
N HIS A 274 -10.51 -2.76 -21.43
CA HIS A 274 -11.30 -2.26 -22.54
C HIS A 274 -11.17 -3.16 -23.76
#